data_a881db5e534718e073801da0ab978e27
#
_entry.id   a881db5e534718e073801da0ab978e27
#
_cell.length_a   1.000
_cell.length_b   1.000
_cell.length_c   1.000
_cell.angle_alpha   90.00
_cell.angle_beta   90.00
_cell.angle_gamma   90.00
#
_symmetry.space_group_name_H-M   'P 1'
#
loop_
_entity.id
_entity.type
_entity.pdbx_description
1 polymer ?
#
loop_
_entity_poly.entity_id
_entity_poly.type
_entity_poly.pdbx_seq_one_letter_code
_entity_poly.pdbx_strand_id
1 'polypeptide(L)'
;MSNKTLVPDKLHGYLLQVIHMLYELISVDDRVVSVEKLDDVAVEIDGKVIAEQLKSVTSANNPIANRASVFWKTLYNWCTYIEDGSLPSDAILRFVVVSNSTVTPGSIQKIFMDAHSDDAAQKALTYAKNTILHTATEDPNVDVYATLPDSYRDYIRYLFDDTRSQIVCGIIKSMEIEIHNDTYNENLLHRARKSEPAPVRVLARSACRKTSV
;
A
#
# COMPACT_ATOMS: atom_id res chain seq x y z
N MET A 1 3.60 17.47 32.46
CA MET A 1 3.12 17.97 31.16
C MET A 1 3.95 17.26 30.09
N SER A 2 3.37 16.29 29.38
CA SER A 2 4.05 15.57 28.32
C SER A 2 4.18 16.50 27.10
N ASN A 3 5.39 16.91 26.78
CA ASN A 3 5.68 17.57 25.51
C ASN A 3 5.29 16.63 24.37
N LYS A 4 4.14 16.86 23.75
CA LYS A 4 3.80 16.27 22.44
C LYS A 4 4.70 16.94 21.40
N THR A 5 5.94 16.51 21.35
CA THR A 5 6.86 16.88 20.29
C THR A 5 6.20 16.46 18.97
N LEU A 6 6.14 17.36 18.01
CA LEU A 6 5.77 17.03 16.63
C LEU A 6 6.52 15.75 16.27
N VAL A 7 5.80 14.70 15.87
CA VAL A 7 6.43 13.41 15.59
C VAL A 7 7.12 13.56 14.24
N PRO A 8 8.46 13.67 14.18
CA PRO A 8 9.20 13.97 12.95
C PRO A 8 8.87 12.96 11.84
N ASP A 9 8.63 11.70 12.22
CA ASP A 9 8.32 10.60 11.31
C ASP A 9 7.00 10.81 10.54
N LYS A 10 5.97 11.37 11.20
CA LYS A 10 4.70 11.67 10.52
C LYS A 10 4.85 12.80 9.52
N LEU A 11 5.58 13.85 9.88
CA LEU A 11 5.85 14.96 8.97
C LEU A 11 6.67 14.50 7.77
N HIS A 12 7.68 13.65 8.00
CA HIS A 12 8.51 13.10 6.93
C HIS A 12 7.67 12.23 5.98
N GLY A 13 6.81 11.37 6.50
CA GLY A 13 5.88 10.56 5.69
C GLY A 13 4.96 11.43 4.82
N TYR A 14 4.38 12.49 5.40
CA TYR A 14 3.53 13.41 4.65
C TYR A 14 4.29 14.18 3.55
N LEU A 15 5.49 14.66 3.85
CA LEU A 15 6.34 15.31 2.84
C LEU A 15 6.71 14.38 1.69
N LEU A 16 6.96 13.10 1.98
CA LEU A 16 7.21 12.09 0.97
C LEU A 16 6.02 11.95 0.01
N GLN A 17 4.79 11.86 0.54
CA GLN A 17 3.57 11.80 -0.28
C GLN A 17 3.42 13.02 -1.18
N VAL A 18 3.63 14.23 -0.64
CA VAL A 18 3.53 15.48 -1.40
C VAL A 18 4.58 15.54 -2.52
N ILE A 19 5.82 15.17 -2.24
CA ILE A 19 6.90 15.18 -3.25
C ILE A 19 6.61 14.13 -4.33
N HIS A 20 6.15 12.95 -3.96
CA HIS A 20 5.79 11.90 -4.89
C HIS A 20 4.60 12.31 -5.78
N MET A 21 3.55 12.87 -5.19
CA MET A 21 2.42 13.44 -5.92
C MET A 21 2.85 14.49 -6.95
N LEU A 22 3.70 15.43 -6.54
CA LEU A 22 4.21 16.47 -7.45
C LEU A 22 5.01 15.86 -8.60
N TYR A 23 5.82 14.83 -8.31
CA TYR A 23 6.55 14.11 -9.34
C TYR A 23 5.61 13.42 -10.33
N GLU A 24 4.56 12.74 -9.86
CA GLU A 24 3.57 12.11 -10.72
C GLU A 24 2.84 13.13 -11.61
N LEU A 25 2.47 14.29 -11.06
CA LEU A 25 1.80 15.36 -11.80
C LEU A 25 2.63 15.96 -12.95
N ILE A 26 3.97 15.97 -12.81
CA ILE A 26 4.86 16.59 -13.82
C ILE A 26 5.51 15.57 -14.75
N SER A 27 5.34 14.28 -14.49
CA SER A 27 6.07 13.21 -15.21
C SER A 27 5.49 12.88 -16.58
N VAL A 28 4.17 13.00 -16.76
CA VAL A 28 3.46 12.67 -18.03
C VAL A 28 2.18 13.51 -18.13
N ASP A 29 1.82 13.89 -19.37
CA ASP A 29 0.56 14.56 -19.69
C ASP A 29 -0.66 13.63 -19.43
N ASP A 30 -1.82 14.25 -19.15
CA ASP A 30 -3.12 13.59 -19.00
C ASP A 30 -3.28 12.62 -17.80
N ARG A 31 -2.48 12.80 -16.73
CA ARG A 31 -2.70 12.10 -15.46
C ARG A 31 -3.63 12.85 -14.53
N VAL A 32 -4.48 12.11 -13.82
CA VAL A 32 -5.20 12.61 -12.65
C VAL A 32 -4.56 12.02 -11.40
N VAL A 33 -4.01 12.86 -10.54
CA VAL A 33 -3.39 12.43 -9.29
C VAL A 33 -4.27 12.87 -8.14
N SER A 34 -4.56 11.94 -7.23
CA SER A 34 -5.29 12.20 -5.98
C SER A 34 -4.48 11.74 -4.79
N VAL A 35 -4.60 12.46 -3.66
CA VAL A 35 -3.92 12.16 -2.41
C VAL A 35 -4.96 11.82 -1.36
N GLU A 36 -4.68 10.81 -0.53
CA GLU A 36 -5.51 10.33 0.58
C GLU A 36 -6.97 9.99 0.19
N LYS A 37 -7.20 9.61 -1.07
CA LYS A 37 -8.52 9.19 -1.54
C LYS A 37 -8.67 7.67 -1.57
N LEU A 38 -7.66 6.97 -2.11
CA LEU A 38 -7.65 5.51 -2.29
C LEU A 38 -6.36 4.88 -1.74
N ASP A 39 -5.61 5.60 -1.01
CA ASP A 39 -4.38 5.36 -0.26
C ASP A 39 -3.57 6.67 -0.21
N ASP A 40 -2.24 6.59 0.05
CA ASP A 40 -1.40 7.79 0.14
C ASP A 40 -1.44 8.60 -1.18
N VAL A 41 -1.27 7.94 -2.32
CA VAL A 41 -1.39 8.55 -3.67
C VAL A 41 -2.13 7.61 -4.60
N ALA A 42 -3.02 8.14 -5.44
CA ALA A 42 -3.61 7.40 -6.54
C ALA A 42 -3.45 8.17 -7.84
N VAL A 43 -3.03 7.46 -8.88
CA VAL A 43 -2.80 7.98 -10.22
C VAL A 43 -3.76 7.32 -11.19
N GLU A 44 -4.47 8.11 -11.98
CA GLU A 44 -5.31 7.62 -13.07
C GLU A 44 -4.68 8.06 -14.39
N ILE A 45 -4.41 7.10 -15.26
CA ILE A 45 -3.83 7.32 -16.59
C ILE A 45 -4.45 6.34 -17.58
N ASP A 46 -4.95 6.82 -18.70
CA ASP A 46 -5.57 6.01 -19.76
C ASP A 46 -6.66 5.04 -19.24
N GLY A 47 -7.43 5.47 -18.24
CA GLY A 47 -8.48 4.67 -17.60
C GLY A 47 -7.96 3.58 -16.65
N LYS A 48 -6.66 3.48 -16.43
CA LYS A 48 -6.05 2.60 -15.41
C LYS A 48 -5.81 3.37 -14.12
N VAL A 49 -6.05 2.70 -13.01
CA VAL A 49 -5.80 3.23 -11.67
C VAL A 49 -4.56 2.57 -11.09
N ILE A 50 -3.65 3.38 -10.57
CA ILE A 50 -2.50 2.94 -9.77
C ILE A 50 -2.74 3.48 -8.37
N ALA A 51 -2.89 2.60 -7.38
CA ALA A 51 -3.00 2.98 -5.97
C ALA A 51 -1.66 2.73 -5.28
N GLU A 52 -1.09 3.78 -4.70
CA GLU A 52 0.27 3.76 -4.15
C GLU A 52 0.25 4.04 -2.65
N GLN A 53 0.81 3.11 -1.89
CA GLN A 53 1.08 3.29 -0.47
C GLN A 53 2.56 3.59 -0.27
N LEU A 54 2.87 4.78 0.26
CA LEU A 54 4.24 5.21 0.51
C LEU A 54 4.62 5.05 1.98
N LYS A 55 5.76 4.43 2.24
CA LYS A 55 6.30 4.29 3.60
C LYS A 55 7.77 4.68 3.63
N SER A 56 8.13 5.55 4.58
CA SER A 56 9.52 5.83 4.93
C SER A 56 9.89 5.11 6.21
N VAL A 57 11.10 4.57 6.27
CA VAL A 57 11.66 3.97 7.48
C VAL A 57 12.63 4.95 8.09
N THR A 58 12.24 5.55 9.21
CA THR A 58 13.09 6.45 9.99
C THR A 58 13.60 5.80 11.28
N SER A 59 13.07 4.62 11.63
CA SER A 59 13.39 3.87 12.84
C SER A 59 13.47 2.36 12.56
N ALA A 60 13.72 1.56 13.58
CA ALA A 60 13.95 0.10 13.51
C ALA A 60 12.78 -0.74 12.94
N ASN A 61 11.68 -0.13 12.51
CA ASN A 61 10.53 -0.84 11.96
C ASN A 61 10.69 -1.05 10.45
N ASN A 62 10.87 -2.29 10.04
CA ASN A 62 10.87 -2.67 8.63
C ASN A 62 9.43 -2.89 8.14
N PRO A 63 8.85 -2.03 7.27
CA PRO A 63 7.46 -2.15 6.80
C PRO A 63 7.24 -3.37 5.89
N ILE A 64 8.30 -3.99 5.41
CA ILE A 64 8.27 -5.21 4.57
C ILE A 64 8.70 -6.46 5.33
N ALA A 65 8.60 -6.48 6.66
CA ALA A 65 8.75 -7.70 7.44
C ALA A 65 7.43 -8.49 7.48
N ASN A 66 7.48 -9.83 7.55
CA ASN A 66 6.30 -10.70 7.56
C ASN A 66 5.21 -10.29 8.56
N ARG A 67 5.59 -9.70 9.69
CA ARG A 67 4.69 -9.25 10.77
C ARG A 67 4.56 -7.73 10.85
N ALA A 68 4.90 -7.00 9.80
CA ALA A 68 4.72 -5.55 9.77
C ALA A 68 3.23 -5.19 9.70
N SER A 69 2.69 -4.59 10.74
CA SER A 69 1.27 -4.21 10.81
C SER A 69 0.88 -3.27 9.67
N VAL A 70 1.79 -2.39 9.25
CA VAL A 70 1.55 -1.44 8.15
C VAL A 70 1.35 -2.14 6.81
N PHE A 71 2.08 -3.22 6.53
CA PHE A 71 1.90 -4.01 5.33
C PHE A 71 0.52 -4.66 5.28
N TRP A 72 0.13 -5.35 6.36
CA TRP A 72 -1.17 -6.00 6.47
C TRP A 72 -2.33 -5.01 6.45
N LYS A 73 -2.16 -3.84 7.07
CA LYS A 73 -3.14 -2.76 7.00
C LYS A 73 -3.34 -2.26 5.56
N THR A 74 -2.26 -2.12 4.80
CA THR A 74 -2.36 -1.70 3.39
C THR A 74 -3.14 -2.72 2.56
N LEU A 75 -2.83 -4.01 2.67
CA LEU A 75 -3.59 -5.06 1.98
C LEU A 75 -5.06 -5.08 2.40
N TYR A 76 -5.34 -4.87 3.69
CA TYR A 76 -6.71 -4.75 4.20
C TYR A 76 -7.44 -3.57 3.56
N ASN A 77 -6.82 -2.40 3.50
CA ASN A 77 -7.41 -1.23 2.87
C ASN A 77 -7.72 -1.48 1.38
N TRP A 78 -6.76 -2.01 0.62
CA TRP A 78 -6.98 -2.35 -0.78
C TRP A 78 -8.10 -3.38 -0.98
N CYS A 79 -8.16 -4.38 -0.13
CA CYS A 79 -9.23 -5.37 -0.16
C CYS A 79 -10.60 -4.72 0.07
N THR A 80 -10.72 -3.84 1.07
CA THR A 80 -11.98 -3.13 1.37
C THR A 80 -12.38 -2.17 0.24
N TYR A 81 -11.42 -1.46 -0.37
CA TYR A 81 -11.70 -0.56 -1.49
C TYR A 81 -12.12 -1.31 -2.76
N ILE A 82 -11.61 -2.52 -2.99
CA ILE A 82 -12.06 -3.37 -4.10
C ILE A 82 -13.47 -3.92 -3.81
N GLU A 83 -13.75 -4.33 -2.57
CA GLU A 83 -15.07 -4.85 -2.16
C GLU A 83 -16.19 -3.79 -2.26
N ASP A 84 -15.89 -2.54 -1.91
CA ASP A 84 -16.86 -1.44 -1.98
C ASP A 84 -16.93 -0.76 -3.37
N GLY A 85 -16.09 -1.19 -4.31
CA GLY A 85 -16.03 -0.67 -5.67
C GLY A 85 -15.33 0.69 -5.81
N SER A 86 -14.70 1.19 -4.75
CA SER A 86 -13.92 2.45 -4.78
C SER A 86 -12.63 2.28 -5.58
N LEU A 87 -12.06 1.07 -5.60
CA LEU A 87 -10.86 0.70 -6.33
C LEU A 87 -11.19 -0.38 -7.36
N PRO A 88 -10.87 -0.19 -8.65
CA PRO A 88 -11.04 -1.24 -9.66
C PRO A 88 -10.23 -2.50 -9.32
N SER A 89 -10.80 -3.67 -9.61
CA SER A 89 -10.13 -4.96 -9.32
C SER A 89 -8.90 -5.23 -10.19
N ASP A 90 -8.73 -4.49 -11.27
CA ASP A 90 -7.58 -4.52 -12.18
C ASP A 90 -6.60 -3.36 -11.95
N ALA A 91 -6.76 -2.61 -10.86
CA ALA A 91 -5.82 -1.57 -10.46
C ALA A 91 -4.42 -2.13 -10.20
N ILE A 92 -3.39 -1.36 -10.53
CA ILE A 92 -2.02 -1.64 -10.12
C ILE A 92 -1.86 -1.17 -8.68
N LEU A 93 -1.38 -2.06 -7.81
CA LEU A 93 -1.24 -1.81 -6.38
C LEU A 93 0.24 -1.71 -6.04
N ARG A 94 0.72 -0.51 -5.71
CA ARG A 94 2.14 -0.26 -5.50
C ARG A 94 2.45 0.09 -4.05
N PHE A 95 3.31 -0.70 -3.43
CA PHE A 95 3.81 -0.47 -2.08
C PHE A 95 5.23 0.09 -2.17
N VAL A 96 5.36 1.40 -2.02
CA VAL A 96 6.63 2.12 -2.15
C VAL A 96 7.27 2.28 -0.77
N VAL A 97 8.48 1.77 -0.61
CA VAL A 97 9.24 1.83 0.65
C VAL A 97 10.54 2.60 0.45
N VAL A 98 10.68 3.71 1.15
CA VAL A 98 11.94 4.46 1.20
C VAL A 98 12.76 3.98 2.39
N SER A 99 13.76 3.16 2.12
CA SER A 99 14.60 2.50 3.14
C SER A 99 15.89 1.97 2.52
N ASN A 100 16.91 1.83 3.35
CA ASN A 100 18.12 1.07 2.99
C ASN A 100 17.96 -0.45 3.19
N SER A 101 16.76 -0.91 3.54
CA SER A 101 16.43 -2.32 3.67
C SER A 101 16.17 -2.96 2.31
N THR A 102 16.33 -4.28 2.22
CA THR A 102 15.97 -5.08 1.05
C THR A 102 14.89 -6.09 1.43
N VAL A 103 14.13 -6.56 0.44
CA VAL A 103 13.18 -7.66 0.67
C VAL A 103 13.95 -8.94 0.97
N THR A 104 13.68 -9.53 2.10
CA THR A 104 14.35 -10.77 2.53
C THR A 104 13.90 -11.94 1.64
N PRO A 105 14.82 -12.75 1.08
CA PRO A 105 14.46 -13.98 0.39
C PRO A 105 13.59 -14.88 1.27
N GLY A 106 12.52 -15.46 0.71
CA GLY A 106 11.57 -16.31 1.44
C GLY A 106 10.62 -15.55 2.38
N SER A 107 10.64 -14.23 2.42
CA SER A 107 9.61 -13.47 3.11
C SER A 107 8.28 -13.53 2.34
N ILE A 108 7.17 -13.29 3.04
CA ILE A 108 5.83 -13.20 2.44
C ILE A 108 5.82 -12.15 1.32
N GLN A 109 6.44 -11.00 1.56
CA GLN A 109 6.54 -9.90 0.60
C GLN A 109 7.25 -10.32 -0.68
N LYS A 110 8.38 -11.06 -0.56
CA LYS A 110 9.09 -11.57 -1.74
C LYS A 110 8.26 -12.57 -2.53
N ILE A 111 7.57 -13.47 -1.83
CA ILE A 111 6.71 -14.47 -2.46
C ILE A 111 5.51 -13.81 -3.15
N PHE A 112 4.94 -12.75 -2.56
CA PHE A 112 3.87 -11.97 -3.18
C PHE A 112 4.37 -11.24 -4.43
N MET A 113 5.55 -10.60 -4.37
CA MET A 113 6.17 -9.94 -5.54
C MET A 113 6.38 -10.88 -6.72
N ASP A 114 6.63 -12.15 -6.48
CA ASP A 114 6.92 -13.13 -7.53
C ASP A 114 5.65 -13.84 -8.06
N ALA A 115 4.47 -13.54 -7.51
CA ALA A 115 3.24 -14.28 -7.76
C ALA A 115 2.37 -13.60 -8.84
N HIS A 116 2.77 -13.68 -10.11
CA HIS A 116 2.12 -13.02 -11.25
C HIS A 116 1.02 -13.86 -11.96
N SER A 117 0.62 -15.00 -11.40
CA SER A 117 -0.47 -15.84 -11.94
C SER A 117 -1.43 -16.25 -10.84
N ASP A 118 -2.64 -16.67 -11.22
CA ASP A 118 -3.67 -17.09 -10.25
C ASP A 118 -3.20 -18.26 -9.37
N ASP A 119 -2.54 -19.26 -9.96
CA ASP A 119 -1.97 -20.39 -9.22
C ASP A 119 -0.83 -19.95 -8.28
N ALA A 120 0.06 -19.06 -8.74
CA ALA A 120 1.13 -18.53 -7.92
C ALA A 120 0.57 -17.68 -6.76
N ALA A 121 -0.43 -16.84 -7.00
CA ALA A 121 -1.07 -16.02 -5.97
C ALA A 121 -1.79 -16.89 -4.92
N GLN A 122 -2.47 -17.96 -5.33
CA GLN A 122 -3.10 -18.91 -4.40
C GLN A 122 -2.07 -19.63 -3.52
N LYS A 123 -0.95 -20.06 -4.11
CA LYS A 123 0.17 -20.66 -3.35
C LYS A 123 0.81 -19.65 -2.39
N ALA A 124 0.97 -18.42 -2.83
CA ALA A 124 1.51 -17.32 -2.02
C ALA A 124 0.60 -17.01 -0.82
N LEU A 125 -0.72 -16.94 -1.03
CA LEU A 125 -1.69 -16.75 0.05
C LEU A 125 -1.65 -17.92 1.04
N THR A 126 -1.60 -19.16 0.56
CA THR A 126 -1.49 -20.34 1.42
C THR A 126 -0.20 -20.32 2.24
N TYR A 127 0.92 -19.94 1.61
CA TYR A 127 2.19 -19.76 2.31
C TYR A 127 2.10 -18.69 3.41
N ALA A 128 1.46 -17.55 3.11
CA ALA A 128 1.26 -16.47 4.08
C ALA A 128 0.40 -16.93 5.27
N LYS A 129 -0.72 -17.61 5.01
CA LYS A 129 -1.57 -18.21 6.05
C LYS A 129 -0.75 -19.12 6.96
N ASN A 130 0.00 -20.06 6.40
CA ASN A 130 0.83 -21.00 7.15
C ASN A 130 1.94 -20.29 7.94
N THR A 131 2.61 -19.28 7.37
CA THR A 131 3.70 -18.55 8.02
C THR A 131 3.22 -17.71 9.18
N ILE A 132 2.07 -17.06 9.04
CA ILE A 132 1.53 -16.16 10.07
C ILE A 132 0.82 -16.94 11.18
N LEU A 133 0.08 -18.00 10.82
CA LEU A 133 -0.73 -18.79 11.76
C LEU A 133 -0.02 -20.05 12.27
N HIS A 134 1.26 -20.26 11.90
CA HIS A 134 2.02 -21.48 12.19
C HIS A 134 2.19 -21.82 13.70
N THR A 135 1.91 -20.87 14.59
CA THR A 135 1.89 -21.10 16.04
C THR A 135 0.52 -21.60 16.55
N ALA A 136 -0.43 -21.83 15.64
CA ALA A 136 -1.72 -22.35 16.00
C ALA A 136 -1.58 -23.79 16.51
N THR A 137 -2.14 -24.03 17.68
CA THR A 137 -2.26 -25.37 18.26
C THR A 137 -3.14 -26.23 17.37
N GLU A 138 -2.90 -27.55 17.33
CA GLU A 138 -3.78 -28.51 16.64
C GLU A 138 -5.18 -28.63 17.28
N ASP A 139 -5.43 -27.89 18.37
CA ASP A 139 -6.72 -27.86 19.04
C ASP A 139 -7.72 -27.00 18.25
N PRO A 140 -8.78 -27.60 17.66
CA PRO A 140 -9.78 -26.90 16.87
C PRO A 140 -10.61 -25.86 17.65
N ASN A 141 -10.54 -25.89 19.00
CA ASN A 141 -11.26 -24.94 19.85
C ASN A 141 -10.46 -23.65 20.13
N VAL A 142 -9.20 -23.59 19.72
CA VAL A 142 -8.35 -22.42 19.90
C VAL A 142 -8.52 -21.46 18.73
N ASP A 143 -8.94 -20.23 19.00
CA ASP A 143 -8.90 -19.16 18.01
C ASP A 143 -7.45 -18.87 17.63
N VAL A 144 -7.04 -19.37 16.48
CA VAL A 144 -5.67 -19.22 15.95
C VAL A 144 -5.24 -17.76 15.81
N TYR A 145 -6.20 -16.85 15.60
CA TYR A 145 -5.94 -15.43 15.51
C TYR A 145 -5.69 -14.76 16.87
N ALA A 146 -6.18 -15.35 17.97
CA ALA A 146 -5.99 -14.79 19.31
C ALA A 146 -4.51 -14.71 19.73
N THR A 147 -3.64 -15.51 19.09
CA THR A 147 -2.19 -15.49 19.34
C THR A 147 -1.46 -14.35 18.63
N LEU A 148 -2.13 -13.68 17.69
CA LEU A 148 -1.54 -12.59 16.93
C LEU A 148 -1.58 -11.28 17.72
N PRO A 149 -0.58 -10.40 17.56
CA PRO A 149 -0.61 -9.05 18.10
C PRO A 149 -1.83 -8.25 17.65
N ASP A 150 -2.43 -7.49 18.56
CA ASP A 150 -3.61 -6.65 18.33
C ASP A 150 -3.41 -5.68 17.16
N SER A 151 -2.16 -5.22 16.96
CA SER A 151 -1.81 -4.24 15.94
C SER A 151 -2.11 -4.66 14.50
N TYR A 152 -2.27 -5.97 14.23
CA TYR A 152 -2.62 -6.47 12.89
C TYR A 152 -3.55 -7.70 12.88
N ARG A 153 -3.97 -8.20 14.04
CA ARG A 153 -4.86 -9.38 14.16
C ARG A 153 -6.10 -9.27 13.30
N ASP A 154 -6.81 -8.16 13.40
CA ASP A 154 -8.08 -7.96 12.70
C ASP A 154 -7.87 -7.87 11.19
N TYR A 155 -6.77 -7.27 10.74
CA TYR A 155 -6.42 -7.25 9.31
C TYR A 155 -6.16 -8.64 8.76
N ILE A 156 -5.40 -9.47 9.50
CA ILE A 156 -5.11 -10.85 9.11
C ILE A 156 -6.38 -11.70 9.10
N ARG A 157 -7.23 -11.60 10.14
CA ARG A 157 -8.49 -12.33 10.20
C ARG A 157 -9.38 -12.00 9.00
N TYR A 158 -9.44 -10.73 8.64
CA TYR A 158 -10.22 -10.26 7.50
C TYR A 158 -9.67 -10.77 6.17
N LEU A 159 -8.36 -10.61 5.93
CA LEU A 159 -7.70 -11.00 4.68
C LEU A 159 -7.66 -12.51 4.48
N PHE A 160 -7.58 -13.29 5.56
CA PHE A 160 -7.45 -14.76 5.48
C PHE A 160 -8.80 -15.47 5.50
N ASP A 161 -9.90 -14.75 5.56
CA ASP A 161 -11.24 -15.28 5.37
C ASP A 161 -11.37 -15.86 3.95
N ASP A 162 -11.88 -17.09 3.84
CA ASP A 162 -11.94 -17.80 2.57
C ASP A 162 -12.87 -17.13 1.56
N THR A 163 -13.88 -16.38 2.03
CA THR A 163 -14.78 -15.60 1.17
C THR A 163 -14.06 -14.50 0.39
N ARG A 164 -12.90 -14.05 0.87
CA ARG A 164 -12.07 -13.00 0.27
C ARG A 164 -10.88 -13.52 -0.51
N SER A 165 -10.66 -14.83 -0.52
CA SER A 165 -9.47 -15.44 -1.15
C SER A 165 -9.27 -14.98 -2.59
N GLN A 166 -10.35 -14.83 -3.37
CA GLN A 166 -10.26 -14.39 -4.76
C GLN A 166 -9.78 -12.94 -4.87
N ILE A 167 -10.29 -12.03 -4.04
CA ILE A 167 -9.86 -10.63 -4.03
C ILE A 167 -8.42 -10.52 -3.58
N VAL A 168 -8.05 -11.22 -2.49
CA VAL A 168 -6.67 -11.21 -1.97
C VAL A 168 -5.68 -11.78 -2.98
N CYS A 169 -6.02 -12.83 -3.70
CA CYS A 169 -5.21 -13.36 -4.80
C CYS A 169 -5.07 -12.34 -5.95
N GLY A 170 -6.14 -11.61 -6.28
CA GLY A 170 -6.10 -10.50 -7.23
C GLY A 170 -5.13 -9.41 -6.79
N ILE A 171 -5.18 -9.00 -5.52
CA ILE A 171 -4.25 -8.04 -4.91
C ILE A 171 -2.80 -8.55 -5.02
N ILE A 172 -2.53 -9.79 -4.61
CA ILE A 172 -1.19 -10.39 -4.67
C ILE A 172 -0.64 -10.36 -6.09
N LYS A 173 -1.48 -10.70 -7.08
CA LYS A 173 -1.08 -10.77 -8.49
C LYS A 173 -0.77 -9.39 -9.10
N SER A 174 -1.48 -8.34 -8.68
CA SER A 174 -1.31 -6.97 -9.18
C SER A 174 -0.39 -6.10 -8.33
N MET A 175 0.14 -6.64 -7.23
CA MET A 175 0.95 -5.88 -6.30
C MET A 175 2.40 -5.78 -6.76
N GLU A 176 2.91 -4.54 -6.72
CA GLU A 176 4.33 -4.20 -6.89
C GLU A 176 4.89 -3.69 -5.55
N ILE A 177 6.10 -4.10 -5.19
CA ILE A 177 6.83 -3.54 -4.05
C ILE A 177 8.09 -2.87 -4.57
N GLU A 178 8.17 -1.57 -4.43
CA GLU A 178 9.33 -0.78 -4.82
C GLU A 178 10.11 -0.35 -3.58
N ILE A 179 11.42 -0.56 -3.61
CA ILE A 179 12.32 -0.15 -2.52
C ILE A 179 13.28 0.88 -3.06
N HIS A 180 13.29 2.03 -2.43
CA HIS A 180 14.18 3.14 -2.74
C HIS A 180 15.05 3.48 -1.55
N ASN A 181 16.26 3.97 -1.82
CA ASN A 181 17.18 4.44 -0.77
C ASN A 181 16.80 5.86 -0.29
N ASP A 182 17.54 6.36 0.70
CA ASP A 182 17.30 7.67 1.32
C ASP A 182 17.41 8.86 0.34
N THR A 183 18.02 8.67 -0.84
CA THR A 183 18.10 9.72 -1.87
C THR A 183 16.86 9.77 -2.76
N TYR A 184 15.82 9.00 -2.46
CA TYR A 184 14.60 8.94 -3.26
C TYR A 184 13.98 10.31 -3.51
N ASN A 185 13.80 11.12 -2.47
CA ASN A 185 13.24 12.46 -2.57
C ASN A 185 14.10 13.38 -3.44
N GLU A 186 15.42 13.30 -3.32
CA GLU A 186 16.36 14.09 -4.13
C GLU A 186 16.26 13.67 -5.61
N ASN A 187 16.15 12.37 -5.86
CA ASN A 187 15.99 11.82 -7.21
C ASN A 187 14.67 12.26 -7.85
N LEU A 188 13.55 12.25 -7.10
CA LEU A 188 12.26 12.76 -7.56
C LEU A 188 12.35 14.25 -7.92
N LEU A 189 12.90 15.07 -7.03
CA LEU A 189 13.09 16.51 -7.24
C LEU A 189 14.01 16.81 -8.42
N HIS A 190 15.07 16.01 -8.61
CA HIS A 190 15.98 16.17 -9.73
C HIS A 190 15.31 15.80 -11.07
N ARG A 191 14.51 14.76 -11.11
CA ARG A 191 13.71 14.40 -12.29
C ARG A 191 12.67 15.46 -12.58
N ALA A 192 11.95 15.96 -11.55
CA ALA A 192 11.01 17.04 -11.66
C ALA A 192 11.60 18.32 -12.30
N ARG A 193 12.86 18.66 -11.98
CA ARG A 193 13.56 19.82 -12.55
C ARG A 193 13.95 19.62 -14.02
N LYS A 194 14.08 18.39 -14.48
CA LYS A 194 14.48 18.06 -15.85
C LYS A 194 13.29 17.85 -16.80
N SER A 195 12.10 17.59 -16.23
CA SER A 195 10.88 17.48 -17.01
C SER A 195 10.47 18.88 -17.47
N GLU A 196 10.21 19.07 -18.76
CA GLU A 196 9.54 20.29 -19.24
C GLU A 196 8.15 20.33 -18.57
N PRO A 197 7.71 21.48 -18.04
CA PRO A 197 6.42 21.54 -17.36
C PRO A 197 5.30 21.29 -18.37
N ALA A 198 4.67 20.14 -18.23
CA ALA A 198 3.38 19.89 -18.85
C ALA A 198 2.36 20.90 -18.34
N PRO A 199 1.39 21.34 -19.15
CA PRO A 199 0.36 22.27 -18.69
C PRO A 199 -0.48 21.60 -17.60
N VAL A 200 -0.27 22.00 -16.35
CA VAL A 200 -1.00 21.47 -15.19
C VAL A 200 -2.48 21.89 -15.30
N ARG A 201 -3.37 20.96 -15.62
CA ARG A 201 -4.81 21.15 -15.51
C ARG A 201 -5.26 20.79 -14.09
N VAL A 202 -5.40 21.80 -13.23
CA VAL A 202 -6.01 21.61 -11.91
C VAL A 202 -7.52 21.52 -12.10
N LEU A 203 -8.10 20.32 -12.06
CA LEU A 203 -9.52 20.11 -11.98
C LEU A 203 -9.99 20.33 -10.54
N ALA A 204 -10.32 21.57 -10.17
CA ALA A 204 -11.04 21.83 -8.95
C ALA A 204 -12.46 21.23 -9.08
N ARG A 205 -12.73 20.10 -8.44
CA ARG A 205 -14.10 19.59 -8.28
C ARG A 205 -14.84 20.56 -7.37
N SER A 206 -15.71 21.38 -7.96
CA SER A 206 -16.72 22.12 -7.21
C SER A 206 -17.61 21.12 -6.49
N ALA A 207 -17.62 21.20 -5.16
CA ALA A 207 -18.56 20.45 -4.33
C ALA A 207 -19.98 20.84 -4.76
N CYS A 208 -20.66 19.96 -5.46
CA CYS A 208 -22.07 20.11 -5.78
C CYS A 208 -22.86 20.00 -4.47
N ARG A 209 -23.15 21.13 -3.83
CA ARG A 209 -24.14 21.20 -2.74
C ARG A 209 -25.49 20.82 -3.35
N LYS A 210 -25.98 19.63 -3.04
CA LYS A 210 -27.42 19.34 -3.19
C LYS A 210 -28.16 20.16 -2.14
N THR A 211 -28.68 21.30 -2.54
CA THR A 211 -29.74 21.95 -1.81
C THR A 211 -31.02 21.17 -2.10
N SER A 212 -31.47 20.42 -1.10
CA SER A 212 -32.83 19.88 -1.05
C SER A 212 -33.79 21.04 -0.82
N VAL A 213 -34.76 21.19 -1.69
CA VAL A 213 -36.01 21.88 -1.46
C VAL A 213 -37.07 20.86 -1.14
#